data_4fa95cefbdbeb2d70721cf2c6fddc67e
#
_entry.id   4fa95cefbdbeb2d70721cf2c6fddc67e
#
_cell.length_a   1.000
_cell.length_b   1.000
_cell.length_c   1.000
_cell.angle_alpha   90.00
_cell.angle_beta   90.00
_cell.angle_gamma   90.00
#
_symmetry.space_group_name_H-M   'P 1'
#
loop_
_entity.id
_entity.type
_entity.pdbx_description
1 polymer ?
#
loop_
_entity_poly.entity_id
_entity_poly.type
_entity_poly.pdbx_seq_one_letter_code
_entity_poly.pdbx_strand_id
1 'polypeptide(L)'
;AATKYRLILFVIYGQSCYGMRYFSNELKKEMRIGMGKKKDKKKNKKKKENIDMSIKKKVYAILTILLIVLVGAYYYAFFPAVNIHLESFWGAAIVILVALGCIFALSQLKGAWSSNVTEAFREKKISFMTRLFWTLAVLAVIVFVIGSVAGLKLFRAKSYSNMLKVKTYDFAKDIEETDQITDIALMDTASAKIFGNRKIGSLSDVVSQYEVEDAYTQISVEKKPFKVSALKYASFFKWWNNRSKGIPGYVKINPVNSNAEYVALDKGMKYVPSAYFNYNLERHVQLKYPTKIISGYNFEVDDSGKPYYICPTVTAKIGLFGGVDVNGVIICDPVSGDCRYYGINNIPSWVDNVYNGHLLEKKYNWYGVLSDGYINSVIGQKGCKQTTDDFGYKIIGDDVWIYTGVTSVNGDQSNIGFVMMNQRTSEAKYYKVSGAEEHSAMSAAEGEVQEKGYKASFPSLINVAGVPTYIMVLKDAGGLVKMYAM
;
A
#
# COMPACT_ATOMS: atom_id res chain seq x y z
N ALA A 1 -65.67 19.71 40.96
CA ALA A 1 -66.42 19.74 42.25
C ALA A 1 -66.28 21.10 42.92
N ALA A 2 -65.09 21.69 43.02
CA ALA A 2 -64.85 22.99 43.69
C ALA A 2 -65.59 24.17 43.03
N THR A 3 -65.81 24.14 41.71
CA THR A 3 -66.49 25.20 40.94
C THR A 3 -67.99 25.22 41.18
N LYS A 4 -68.63 24.07 41.46
CA LYS A 4 -70.08 23.95 41.68
C LYS A 4 -70.49 24.42 43.09
N TYR A 5 -69.70 24.25 44.12
CA TYR A 5 -69.93 24.76 45.46
C TYR A 5 -69.74 26.27 45.59
N ARG A 6 -68.89 26.90 44.76
CA ARG A 6 -68.73 28.36 44.76
C ARG A 6 -69.89 29.13 44.08
N LEU A 7 -70.63 28.46 43.16
CA LEU A 7 -71.83 29.04 42.56
C LEU A 7 -73.05 29.06 43.55
N ILE A 8 -73.14 28.09 44.40
CA ILE A 8 -74.20 28.03 45.44
C ILE A 8 -74.02 29.05 46.57
N LEU A 9 -72.76 29.37 46.94
CA LEU A 9 -72.45 30.44 47.89
C LEU A 9 -72.69 31.85 47.30
N PHE A 10 -72.66 32.00 46.00
CA PHE A 10 -72.98 33.26 45.31
C PHE A 10 -74.46 33.66 45.35
N VAL A 11 -75.37 32.68 45.41
CA VAL A 11 -76.79 32.88 45.45
C VAL A 11 -77.32 33.18 46.90
N ILE A 12 -76.56 32.84 47.96
CA ILE A 12 -76.98 33.03 49.36
C ILE A 12 -76.47 34.38 49.95
N TYR A 13 -75.43 35.01 49.40
CA TYR A 13 -74.84 36.28 49.89
C TYR A 13 -74.97 37.40 48.84
N GLY A 14 -76.08 37.49 48.14
CA GLY A 14 -76.37 38.63 47.23
C GLY A 14 -76.83 39.86 48.00
N GLN A 15 -76.25 40.96 47.63
CA GLN A 15 -76.50 42.35 48.02
C GLN A 15 -75.52 43.00 49.01
N SER A 16 -74.35 43.27 48.57
CA SER A 16 -73.61 44.43 48.97
C SER A 16 -72.52 44.75 47.91
N CYS A 17 -72.51 45.93 47.33
CA CYS A 17 -71.50 46.40 46.35
C CYS A 17 -70.06 46.33 46.85
N TYR A 18 -69.84 46.17 48.11
CA TYR A 18 -68.53 45.98 48.76
C TYR A 18 -68.02 44.55 48.58
N GLY A 19 -68.90 43.55 48.67
CA GLY A 19 -68.52 42.13 48.50
C GLY A 19 -68.12 41.80 47.08
N MET A 20 -68.77 42.40 46.07
CA MET A 20 -68.45 42.19 44.65
C MET A 20 -67.09 42.78 44.27
N ARG A 21 -66.69 43.88 44.82
CA ARG A 21 -65.33 44.49 44.58
C ARG A 21 -64.22 43.66 45.23
N TYR A 22 -64.47 43.12 46.40
CA TYR A 22 -63.49 42.28 47.09
C TYR A 22 -63.28 40.93 46.37
N PHE A 23 -64.36 40.33 45.94
CA PHE A 23 -64.32 39.04 45.19
C PHE A 23 -63.69 39.22 43.81
N SER A 24 -63.99 40.29 43.09
CA SER A 24 -63.37 40.64 41.83
C SER A 24 -61.85 40.89 41.94
N ASN A 25 -61.42 41.51 43.04
CA ASN A 25 -60.01 41.80 43.29
C ASN A 25 -59.24 40.50 43.68
N GLU A 26 -59.85 39.62 44.46
CA GLU A 26 -59.30 38.33 44.83
C GLU A 26 -59.16 37.40 43.59
N LEU A 27 -60.19 37.35 42.75
CA LEU A 27 -60.15 36.59 41.49
C LEU A 27 -59.09 37.13 40.50
N LYS A 28 -58.94 38.48 40.39
CA LYS A 28 -57.90 39.09 39.61
C LYS A 28 -56.50 38.81 40.16
N LYS A 29 -56.38 38.75 41.48
CA LYS A 29 -55.12 38.42 42.18
C LYS A 29 -54.74 36.93 41.97
N GLU A 30 -55.70 35.99 42.10
CA GLU A 30 -55.45 34.59 41.81
C GLU A 30 -55.16 34.31 40.33
N MET A 31 -55.88 34.97 39.40
CA MET A 31 -55.55 34.88 37.98
C MET A 31 -54.16 35.46 37.63
N ARG A 32 -53.76 36.56 38.22
CA ARG A 32 -52.43 37.15 38.07
C ARG A 32 -51.34 36.23 38.63
N ILE A 33 -51.55 35.60 39.78
CA ILE A 33 -50.65 34.64 40.40
C ILE A 33 -50.57 33.37 39.54
N GLY A 34 -51.72 32.89 39.03
CA GLY A 34 -51.76 31.72 38.13
C GLY A 34 -51.09 31.97 36.78
N MET A 35 -51.27 33.16 36.21
CA MET A 35 -50.55 33.55 34.99
C MET A 35 -49.06 33.81 35.21
N GLY A 36 -48.66 34.36 36.35
CA GLY A 36 -47.27 34.50 36.79
C GLY A 36 -46.57 33.14 36.90
N LYS A 37 -47.16 32.20 37.64
CA LYS A 37 -46.64 30.84 37.79
C LYS A 37 -46.55 30.08 36.46
N LYS A 38 -47.50 30.27 35.51
CA LYS A 38 -47.43 29.72 34.15
C LYS A 38 -46.34 30.36 33.32
N LYS A 39 -46.12 31.68 33.41
CA LYS A 39 -45.06 32.39 32.71
C LYS A 39 -43.66 31.96 33.24
N ASP A 40 -43.52 31.85 34.56
CA ASP A 40 -42.27 31.41 35.18
C ASP A 40 -41.93 29.93 34.85
N LYS A 41 -42.91 29.04 34.89
CA LYS A 41 -42.73 27.67 34.44
C LYS A 41 -42.31 27.60 32.96
N LYS A 42 -42.91 28.42 32.08
CA LYS A 42 -42.56 28.48 30.68
C LYS A 42 -41.17 29.09 30.42
N LYS A 43 -40.78 30.10 31.22
CA LYS A 43 -39.45 30.73 31.18
C LYS A 43 -38.37 29.80 31.70
N ASN A 44 -38.60 29.06 32.78
CA ASN A 44 -37.69 28.08 33.34
C ASN A 44 -37.53 26.87 32.40
N LYS A 45 -38.62 26.43 31.76
CA LYS A 45 -38.56 25.36 30.76
C LYS A 45 -37.73 25.78 29.55
N LYS A 46 -37.93 27.00 29.00
CA LYS A 46 -37.09 27.54 27.90
C LYS A 46 -35.61 27.69 28.30
N LYS A 47 -35.34 28.15 29.54
CA LYS A 47 -33.98 28.30 30.05
C LYS A 47 -33.27 26.93 30.16
N LYS A 48 -34.00 25.91 30.66
CA LYS A 48 -33.51 24.54 30.75
C LYS A 48 -33.27 23.92 29.36
N GLU A 49 -34.18 24.13 28.43
CA GLU A 49 -34.03 23.71 26.99
C GLU A 49 -32.84 24.39 26.31
N ASN A 50 -32.61 25.69 26.57
CA ASN A 50 -31.48 26.42 26.00
C ASN A 50 -30.13 25.96 26.59
N ILE A 51 -30.07 25.64 27.88
CA ILE A 51 -28.88 25.12 28.55
C ILE A 51 -28.57 23.71 28.00
N ASP A 52 -29.57 22.83 27.89
CA ASP A 52 -29.41 21.50 27.32
C ASP A 52 -28.95 21.54 25.87
N MET A 53 -29.50 22.46 25.05
CA MET A 53 -29.06 22.69 23.68
C MET A 53 -27.61 23.19 23.56
N SER A 54 -27.18 24.07 24.47
CA SER A 54 -25.81 24.57 24.52
C SER A 54 -24.81 23.45 24.87
N ILE A 55 -25.12 22.62 25.85
CA ILE A 55 -24.29 21.47 26.25
C ILE A 55 -24.18 20.48 25.10
N LYS A 56 -25.27 20.12 24.44
CA LYS A 56 -25.28 19.22 23.29
C LYS A 56 -24.39 19.74 22.16
N LYS A 57 -24.52 21.02 21.78
CA LYS A 57 -23.65 21.64 20.77
C LYS A 57 -22.17 21.50 21.13
N LYS A 58 -21.80 21.73 22.37
CA LYS A 58 -20.42 21.54 22.87
C LYS A 58 -19.97 20.08 22.75
N VAL A 59 -20.80 19.11 23.14
CA VAL A 59 -20.47 17.68 23.03
C VAL A 59 -20.24 17.27 21.57
N TYR A 60 -21.10 17.70 20.64
CA TYR A 60 -20.93 17.38 19.22
C TYR A 60 -19.69 18.06 18.62
N ALA A 61 -19.38 19.29 19.03
CA ALA A 61 -18.16 19.96 18.63
C ALA A 61 -16.92 19.17 19.13
N ILE A 62 -16.93 18.69 20.36
CA ILE A 62 -15.88 17.86 20.93
C ILE A 62 -15.75 16.54 20.16
N LEU A 63 -16.85 15.85 19.85
CA LEU A 63 -16.84 14.60 19.05
C LEU A 63 -16.29 14.83 17.65
N THR A 64 -16.64 15.93 17.00
CA THR A 64 -16.11 16.29 15.68
C THR A 64 -14.61 16.59 15.75
N ILE A 65 -14.16 17.34 16.75
CA ILE A 65 -12.73 17.62 16.96
C ILE A 65 -11.98 16.30 17.25
N LEU A 66 -12.53 15.44 18.09
CA LEU A 66 -11.94 14.13 18.37
C LEU A 66 -11.82 13.28 17.10
N LEU A 67 -12.83 13.26 16.24
CA LEU A 67 -12.78 12.56 14.97
C LEU A 67 -11.66 13.12 14.08
N ILE A 68 -11.52 14.45 13.98
CA ILE A 68 -10.45 15.10 13.21
C ILE A 68 -9.07 14.69 13.74
N VAL A 69 -8.90 14.72 15.07
CA VAL A 69 -7.63 14.32 15.73
C VAL A 69 -7.33 12.84 15.46
N LEU A 70 -8.33 11.95 15.55
CA LEU A 70 -8.17 10.53 15.28
C LEU A 70 -7.82 10.27 13.81
N VAL A 71 -8.48 10.95 12.87
CA VAL A 71 -8.16 10.85 11.43
C VAL A 71 -6.74 11.36 11.16
N GLY A 72 -6.34 12.48 11.78
CA GLY A 72 -4.98 13.00 11.67
C GLY A 72 -3.92 12.06 12.26
N ALA A 73 -4.18 11.48 13.42
CA ALA A 73 -3.31 10.51 14.06
C ALA A 73 -3.19 9.22 13.21
N TYR A 74 -4.32 8.72 12.69
CA TYR A 74 -4.34 7.59 11.77
C TYR A 74 -3.51 7.88 10.51
N TYR A 75 -3.72 9.05 9.89
CA TYR A 75 -2.97 9.45 8.70
C TYR A 75 -1.47 9.56 8.96
N TYR A 76 -1.07 10.12 10.10
CA TYR A 76 0.34 10.20 10.50
C TYR A 76 0.95 8.82 10.80
N ALA A 77 0.19 7.91 11.42
CA ALA A 77 0.68 6.58 11.79
C ALA A 77 0.83 5.64 10.57
N PHE A 78 -0.15 5.67 9.67
CA PHE A 78 -0.26 4.72 8.54
C PHE A 78 0.00 5.36 7.18
N PHE A 79 0.02 6.68 7.08
CA PHE A 79 0.28 7.49 5.87
C PHE A 79 -0.27 6.89 4.56
N PRO A 80 -1.56 6.47 4.50
CA PRO A 80 -2.14 5.88 3.31
C PRO A 80 -2.17 6.88 2.16
N ALA A 81 -1.97 6.40 0.93
CA ALA A 81 -2.12 7.26 -0.24
C ALA A 81 -3.57 7.74 -0.40
N VAL A 82 -3.73 9.05 -0.58
CA VAL A 82 -5.03 9.67 -0.87
C VAL A 82 -5.28 9.61 -2.38
N ASN A 83 -5.73 8.43 -2.85
CA ASN A 83 -5.88 8.16 -4.27
C ASN A 83 -7.11 7.30 -4.54
N ILE A 84 -7.90 7.70 -5.54
CA ILE A 84 -9.14 7.01 -5.94
C ILE A 84 -8.92 5.60 -6.49
N HIS A 85 -7.69 5.28 -6.94
CA HIS A 85 -7.31 3.96 -7.43
C HIS A 85 -6.86 3.00 -6.32
N LEU A 86 -7.02 3.40 -5.04
CA LEU A 86 -6.69 2.58 -3.88
C LEU A 86 -7.97 2.21 -3.12
N GLU A 87 -8.22 0.90 -2.94
CA GLU A 87 -9.43 0.42 -2.25
C GLU A 87 -9.55 0.94 -0.82
N SER A 88 -8.42 1.01 -0.09
CA SER A 88 -8.39 1.51 1.30
C SER A 88 -8.79 2.98 1.41
N PHE A 89 -8.56 3.80 0.37
CA PHE A 89 -9.04 5.18 0.32
C PHE A 89 -10.57 5.26 0.39
N TRP A 90 -11.27 4.43 -0.41
CA TRP A 90 -12.73 4.39 -0.41
C TRP A 90 -13.28 3.88 0.91
N GLY A 91 -12.66 2.83 1.49
CA GLY A 91 -13.02 2.34 2.81
C GLY A 91 -12.94 3.43 3.88
N ALA A 92 -11.82 4.14 3.95
CA ALA A 92 -11.63 5.26 4.88
C ALA A 92 -12.62 6.40 4.63
N ALA A 93 -12.83 6.79 3.37
CA ALA A 93 -13.76 7.86 2.99
C ALA A 93 -15.21 7.52 3.40
N ILE A 94 -15.68 6.31 3.12
CA ILE A 94 -17.01 5.84 3.48
C ILE A 94 -17.18 5.86 5.00
N VAL A 95 -16.22 5.33 5.77
CA VAL A 95 -16.26 5.31 7.23
C VAL A 95 -16.33 6.75 7.80
N ILE A 96 -15.53 7.66 7.28
CA ILE A 96 -15.55 9.08 7.72
C ILE A 96 -16.90 9.73 7.40
N LEU A 97 -17.44 9.52 6.19
CA LEU A 97 -18.74 10.08 5.79
C LEU A 97 -19.89 9.53 6.65
N VAL A 98 -19.88 8.23 6.94
CA VAL A 98 -20.88 7.58 7.83
C VAL A 98 -20.75 8.14 9.25
N ALA A 99 -19.53 8.25 9.80
CA ALA A 99 -19.30 8.80 11.13
C ALA A 99 -19.81 10.24 11.26
N LEU A 100 -19.51 11.09 10.27
CA LEU A 100 -20.03 12.47 10.21
C LEU A 100 -21.56 12.48 10.12
N GLY A 101 -22.15 11.64 9.25
CA GLY A 101 -23.59 11.48 9.13
C GLY A 101 -24.25 11.09 10.44
N CYS A 102 -23.67 10.16 11.20
CA CYS A 102 -24.12 9.76 12.52
C CYS A 102 -24.01 10.89 13.56
N ILE A 103 -22.87 11.59 13.62
CA ILE A 103 -22.68 12.72 14.53
C ILE A 103 -23.74 13.80 14.27
N PHE A 104 -23.96 14.17 13.01
CA PHE A 104 -24.99 15.14 12.64
C PHE A 104 -26.42 14.64 12.89
N ALA A 105 -26.72 13.37 12.66
CA ALA A 105 -28.01 12.77 12.99
C ALA A 105 -28.28 12.82 14.49
N LEU A 106 -27.34 12.39 15.32
CA LEU A 106 -27.44 12.43 16.78
C LEU A 106 -27.62 13.86 17.32
N SER A 107 -26.97 14.85 16.68
CA SER A 107 -27.13 16.26 17.07
C SER A 107 -28.57 16.78 16.95
N GLN A 108 -29.42 16.15 16.16
CA GLN A 108 -30.80 16.56 15.90
C GLN A 108 -31.83 15.84 16.79
N LEU A 109 -31.45 14.73 17.45
CA LEU A 109 -32.33 14.00 18.35
C LEU A 109 -32.56 14.81 19.63
N LYS A 110 -33.67 15.54 19.71
CA LYS A 110 -34.11 16.20 20.96
C LYS A 110 -34.55 15.13 21.94
N GLY A 111 -33.80 14.93 23.03
CA GLY A 111 -34.23 14.09 24.14
C GLY A 111 -34.04 12.58 23.99
N ALA A 112 -32.98 12.15 23.29
CA ALA A 112 -32.68 10.75 23.02
C ALA A 112 -32.38 9.84 24.25
N TRP A 113 -32.63 10.33 25.46
CA TRP A 113 -32.59 9.54 26.70
C TRP A 113 -34.00 9.25 27.25
N SER A 114 -35.05 9.57 26.49
CA SER A 114 -36.41 9.15 26.80
C SER A 114 -36.82 8.01 25.89
N SER A 115 -37.51 7.05 26.43
CA SER A 115 -37.79 5.68 26.00
C SER A 115 -38.40 5.41 24.60
N ASN A 116 -38.46 6.37 23.68
CA ASN A 116 -39.09 6.20 22.36
C ASN A 116 -38.19 6.74 21.23
N VAL A 117 -37.07 6.06 20.99
CA VAL A 117 -36.11 6.39 19.89
C VAL A 117 -36.76 6.25 18.52
N THR A 118 -37.71 5.30 18.36
CA THR A 118 -38.41 5.02 17.10
C THR A 118 -39.39 6.12 16.66
N GLU A 119 -40.05 6.82 17.58
CA GLU A 119 -40.97 7.93 17.27
C GLU A 119 -40.19 9.21 16.89
N ALA A 120 -39.01 9.42 17.48
CA ALA A 120 -38.16 10.58 17.17
C ALA A 120 -37.61 10.58 15.74
N PHE A 121 -37.40 9.39 15.17
CA PHE A 121 -37.01 9.24 13.76
C PHE A 121 -38.17 9.52 12.78
N ARG A 122 -39.41 9.30 13.19
CA ARG A 122 -40.59 9.34 12.32
C ARG A 122 -41.13 10.75 12.04
N GLU A 123 -40.89 11.72 12.94
CA GLU A 123 -41.52 13.06 12.85
C GLU A 123 -40.58 14.21 12.54
N LYS A 124 -39.27 14.01 12.32
CA LYS A 124 -38.34 15.14 12.13
C LYS A 124 -37.79 15.27 10.73
N LYS A 125 -37.87 16.50 10.22
CA LYS A 125 -37.08 17.00 9.10
C LYS A 125 -35.59 16.78 9.39
N ILE A 126 -35.03 15.72 8.79
CA ILE A 126 -33.60 15.44 8.80
C ILE A 126 -32.87 16.65 8.23
N SER A 127 -31.85 17.19 8.93
CA SER A 127 -31.08 18.34 8.49
C SER A 127 -30.43 18.09 7.15
N PHE A 128 -30.23 19.18 6.40
CA PHE A 128 -29.50 19.17 5.13
C PHE A 128 -28.14 18.47 5.25
N MET A 129 -27.35 18.79 6.29
CA MET A 129 -26.03 18.17 6.49
C MET A 129 -26.09 16.66 6.71
N THR A 130 -27.05 16.17 7.50
CA THR A 130 -27.23 14.72 7.69
C THR A 130 -27.53 14.02 6.37
N ARG A 131 -28.48 14.59 5.57
CA ARG A 131 -28.79 14.03 4.25
C ARG A 131 -27.59 14.07 3.34
N LEU A 132 -26.84 15.20 3.32
CA LEU A 132 -25.64 15.36 2.49
C LEU A 132 -24.62 14.25 2.76
N PHE A 133 -24.23 14.02 4.03
CA PHE A 133 -23.22 13.01 4.35
C PHE A 133 -23.69 11.58 4.04
N TRP A 134 -24.95 11.25 4.30
CA TRP A 134 -25.50 9.94 3.93
C TRP A 134 -25.60 9.77 2.41
N THR A 135 -26.00 10.81 1.68
CA THR A 135 -26.04 10.77 0.20
C THR A 135 -24.64 10.59 -0.36
N LEU A 136 -23.64 11.33 0.16
CA LEU A 136 -22.25 11.19 -0.26
C LEU A 136 -21.70 9.79 0.06
N ALA A 137 -22.02 9.21 1.22
CA ALA A 137 -21.61 7.88 1.58
C ALA A 137 -22.20 6.82 0.62
N VAL A 138 -23.50 6.90 0.33
CA VAL A 138 -24.16 6.02 -0.65
C VAL A 138 -23.56 6.20 -2.05
N LEU A 139 -23.32 7.43 -2.47
CA LEU A 139 -22.70 7.71 -3.77
C LEU A 139 -21.27 7.12 -3.85
N ALA A 140 -20.49 7.25 -2.78
CA ALA A 140 -19.15 6.66 -2.70
C ALA A 140 -19.20 5.13 -2.83
N VAL A 141 -20.15 4.46 -2.17
CA VAL A 141 -20.36 3.01 -2.30
C VAL A 141 -20.74 2.64 -3.74
N ILE A 142 -21.65 3.39 -4.37
CA ILE A 142 -22.05 3.14 -5.76
C ILE A 142 -20.86 3.28 -6.71
N VAL A 143 -20.08 4.36 -6.59
CA VAL A 143 -18.87 4.57 -7.41
C VAL A 143 -17.85 3.46 -7.19
N PHE A 144 -17.62 3.06 -5.93
CA PHE A 144 -16.73 1.95 -5.59
C PHE A 144 -17.16 0.65 -6.26
N VAL A 145 -18.44 0.27 -6.14
CA VAL A 145 -18.97 -0.98 -6.74
C VAL A 145 -18.91 -0.94 -8.26
N ILE A 146 -19.39 0.14 -8.88
CA ILE A 146 -19.35 0.27 -10.36
C ILE A 146 -17.92 0.26 -10.86
N GLY A 147 -17.02 0.99 -10.20
CA GLY A 147 -15.61 1.04 -10.57
C GLY A 147 -14.89 -0.30 -10.43
N SER A 148 -15.23 -1.09 -9.39
CA SER A 148 -14.72 -2.45 -9.20
C SER A 148 -15.22 -3.39 -10.29
N VAL A 149 -16.51 -3.37 -10.58
CA VAL A 149 -17.13 -4.21 -11.63
C VAL A 149 -16.57 -3.86 -13.02
N ALA A 150 -16.40 -2.56 -13.33
CA ALA A 150 -15.85 -2.10 -14.60
C ALA A 150 -14.41 -2.55 -14.83
N GLY A 151 -13.67 -2.89 -13.78
CA GLY A 151 -12.30 -3.41 -13.82
C GLY A 151 -12.18 -4.95 -13.89
N LEU A 152 -13.29 -5.70 -13.85
CA LEU A 152 -13.23 -7.15 -13.85
C LEU A 152 -12.62 -7.72 -15.14
N LYS A 153 -11.79 -8.73 -15.00
CA LYS A 153 -11.17 -9.46 -16.12
C LYS A 153 -12.20 -10.03 -17.08
N LEU A 154 -13.38 -10.41 -16.58
CA LEU A 154 -14.51 -10.89 -17.37
C LEU A 154 -14.87 -9.94 -18.53
N PHE A 155 -14.91 -8.64 -18.26
CA PHE A 155 -15.28 -7.62 -19.26
C PHE A 155 -14.08 -6.97 -19.95
N ARG A 156 -12.88 -7.10 -19.38
CA ARG A 156 -11.68 -6.37 -19.80
C ARG A 156 -10.49 -7.27 -20.13
N ALA A 157 -10.72 -8.56 -20.41
CA ALA A 157 -9.66 -9.54 -20.70
C ALA A 157 -8.63 -8.99 -21.71
N LYS A 158 -9.11 -8.45 -22.83
CA LYS A 158 -8.25 -7.86 -23.87
C LYS A 158 -7.46 -6.64 -23.41
N SER A 159 -8.03 -5.81 -22.51
CA SER A 159 -7.32 -4.67 -21.93
C SER A 159 -6.18 -5.13 -21.03
N TYR A 160 -6.40 -6.19 -20.24
CA TYR A 160 -5.37 -6.79 -19.41
C TYR A 160 -4.27 -7.44 -20.25
N SER A 161 -4.62 -8.24 -21.27
CA SER A 161 -3.62 -8.91 -22.13
C SER A 161 -2.75 -7.91 -22.90
N ASN A 162 -3.26 -6.71 -23.19
CA ASN A 162 -2.52 -5.66 -23.90
C ASN A 162 -1.62 -4.80 -22.97
N MET A 163 -1.58 -5.07 -21.67
CA MET A 163 -0.73 -4.30 -20.74
C MET A 163 0.77 -4.62 -20.89
N LEU A 164 1.10 -5.74 -21.52
CA LEU A 164 2.47 -6.10 -21.86
C LEU A 164 2.53 -6.45 -23.36
N LYS A 165 3.48 -5.86 -24.06
CA LYS A 165 3.76 -6.21 -25.45
C LYS A 165 4.90 -7.22 -25.48
N VAL A 166 4.57 -8.47 -25.78
CA VAL A 166 5.53 -9.56 -25.86
C VAL A 166 5.90 -9.82 -27.32
N LYS A 167 7.20 -9.78 -27.62
CA LYS A 167 7.72 -10.14 -28.95
C LYS A 167 8.47 -11.45 -28.87
N THR A 168 8.32 -12.29 -29.92
CA THR A 168 9.04 -13.56 -30.01
C THR A 168 10.37 -13.34 -30.71
N TYR A 169 11.44 -13.87 -30.14
CA TYR A 169 12.80 -13.83 -30.66
C TYR A 169 13.37 -15.24 -30.78
N ASP A 170 14.39 -15.37 -31.62
CA ASP A 170 15.23 -16.56 -31.74
C ASP A 170 16.31 -16.48 -30.66
N PHE A 171 16.34 -17.45 -29.74
CA PHE A 171 17.25 -17.45 -28.61
C PHE A 171 18.72 -17.40 -29.03
N ALA A 172 19.10 -18.25 -29.96
CA ALA A 172 20.48 -18.38 -30.41
C ALA A 172 21.03 -17.11 -31.10
N LYS A 173 20.14 -16.26 -31.62
CA LYS A 173 20.54 -15.03 -32.32
C LYS A 173 20.47 -13.78 -31.42
N ASP A 174 19.60 -13.77 -30.40
CA ASP A 174 19.38 -12.60 -29.57
C ASP A 174 20.21 -12.63 -28.29
N ILE A 175 20.54 -13.81 -27.78
CA ILE A 175 21.35 -13.99 -26.57
C ILE A 175 22.78 -14.34 -26.97
N GLU A 176 23.70 -13.48 -26.56
CA GLU A 176 25.13 -13.68 -26.81
C GLU A 176 25.62 -15.03 -26.28
N GLU A 177 26.51 -15.67 -27.04
CA GLU A 177 27.15 -16.93 -26.68
C GLU A 177 28.02 -16.71 -25.43
N THR A 178 27.97 -17.63 -24.48
CA THR A 178 28.74 -17.57 -23.26
C THR A 178 30.06 -18.31 -23.42
N ASP A 179 31.15 -17.58 -23.55
CA ASP A 179 32.48 -18.15 -23.75
C ASP A 179 33.10 -18.61 -22.43
N GLN A 180 32.80 -17.94 -21.29
CA GLN A 180 33.41 -18.21 -20.01
C GLN A 180 32.37 -18.31 -18.89
N ILE A 181 32.33 -19.46 -18.24
CA ILE A 181 31.44 -19.71 -17.09
C ILE A 181 31.76 -18.81 -15.90
N THR A 182 33.03 -18.39 -15.77
CA THR A 182 33.53 -17.55 -14.68
C THR A 182 32.95 -16.14 -14.67
N ASP A 183 32.35 -15.68 -15.78
CA ASP A 183 31.81 -14.32 -15.91
C ASP A 183 30.30 -14.24 -15.68
N ILE A 184 29.69 -15.37 -15.31
CA ILE A 184 28.25 -15.45 -15.07
C ILE A 184 27.92 -15.05 -13.63
N ALA A 185 26.94 -14.20 -13.46
CA ALA A 185 26.40 -13.80 -12.18
C ALA A 185 25.49 -14.90 -11.59
N LEU A 186 26.05 -15.82 -10.81
CA LEU A 186 25.35 -17.00 -10.27
C LEU A 186 24.90 -16.84 -8.80
N MET A 187 25.22 -15.69 -8.17
CA MET A 187 24.85 -15.47 -6.78
C MET A 187 23.38 -15.10 -6.63
N ASP A 188 22.63 -15.93 -5.93
CA ASP A 188 21.28 -15.61 -5.49
C ASP A 188 21.24 -14.67 -4.28
N THR A 189 20.05 -14.18 -3.93
CA THR A 189 19.84 -13.26 -2.81
C THR A 189 20.17 -13.92 -1.46
N ALA A 190 19.93 -15.22 -1.29
CA ALA A 190 20.24 -15.94 -0.06
C ALA A 190 21.76 -15.97 0.20
N SER A 191 22.54 -16.24 -0.84
CA SER A 191 24.02 -16.17 -0.75
C SER A 191 24.50 -14.74 -0.47
N ALA A 192 23.93 -13.76 -1.17
CA ALA A 192 24.29 -12.34 -0.95
C ALA A 192 24.09 -11.93 0.52
N LYS A 193 23.00 -12.35 1.17
CA LYS A 193 22.77 -12.11 2.60
C LYS A 193 23.90 -12.68 3.48
N ILE A 194 24.35 -13.91 3.19
CA ILE A 194 25.42 -14.55 3.97
C ILE A 194 26.75 -13.75 3.81
N PHE A 195 27.10 -13.39 2.58
CA PHE A 195 28.35 -12.65 2.30
C PHE A 195 28.30 -11.24 2.87
N GLY A 196 27.18 -10.54 2.74
CA GLY A 196 27.00 -9.21 3.31
C GLY A 196 27.07 -9.20 4.83
N ASN A 197 26.40 -10.14 5.50
CA ASN A 197 26.46 -10.26 6.94
C ASN A 197 27.87 -10.60 7.45
N ARG A 198 28.60 -11.47 6.76
CA ARG A 198 30.02 -11.76 7.08
C ARG A 198 30.88 -10.49 6.94
N LYS A 199 30.66 -9.70 5.87
CA LYS A 199 31.41 -8.47 5.66
C LYS A 199 31.18 -7.47 6.78
N ILE A 200 29.92 -7.22 7.15
CA ILE A 200 29.58 -6.31 8.25
C ILE A 200 30.01 -6.87 9.61
N GLY A 201 29.90 -8.19 9.83
CA GLY A 201 30.37 -8.83 11.05
C GLY A 201 31.87 -8.65 11.32
N SER A 202 32.67 -8.40 10.30
CA SER A 202 34.10 -8.09 10.44
C SER A 202 34.42 -6.65 10.85
N LEU A 203 33.39 -5.76 10.89
CA LEU A 203 33.53 -4.32 11.18
C LEU A 203 32.92 -4.01 12.56
N SER A 204 33.74 -4.04 13.62
CA SER A 204 33.31 -3.92 15.02
C SER A 204 32.47 -2.68 15.30
N ASP A 205 32.85 -1.55 14.70
CA ASP A 205 32.19 -0.26 14.94
C ASP A 205 30.82 -0.17 14.25
N VAL A 206 30.61 -0.94 13.16
CA VAL A 206 29.38 -0.95 12.38
C VAL A 206 28.41 -2.00 12.94
N VAL A 207 28.86 -3.23 13.13
CA VAL A 207 28.02 -4.36 13.53
C VAL A 207 27.32 -4.16 14.89
N SER A 208 27.94 -3.35 15.78
CA SER A 208 27.35 -3.06 17.09
C SER A 208 26.10 -2.15 17.02
N GLN A 209 25.92 -1.40 15.94
CA GLN A 209 24.88 -0.38 15.77
C GLN A 209 23.90 -0.70 14.63
N TYR A 210 24.37 -1.41 13.60
CA TYR A 210 23.65 -1.62 12.35
C TYR A 210 23.67 -3.11 11.95
N GLU A 211 22.67 -3.50 11.19
CA GLU A 211 22.53 -4.79 10.53
C GLU A 211 22.35 -4.57 9.03
N VAL A 212 22.68 -5.55 8.20
CA VAL A 212 22.37 -5.49 6.77
C VAL A 212 20.86 -5.69 6.59
N GLU A 213 20.23 -4.92 5.71
CA GLU A 213 18.85 -5.17 5.34
C GLU A 213 18.72 -6.51 4.60
N ASP A 214 17.55 -7.15 4.75
CA ASP A 214 17.28 -8.43 4.08
C ASP A 214 17.05 -8.27 2.57
N ALA A 215 16.66 -7.08 2.14
CA ALA A 215 16.43 -6.76 0.75
C ALA A 215 17.76 -6.45 0.03
N TYR A 216 18.04 -7.21 -1.01
CA TYR A 216 19.14 -6.93 -1.95
C TYR A 216 18.56 -6.59 -3.30
N THR A 217 18.97 -5.45 -3.84
CA THR A 217 18.58 -5.00 -5.17
C THR A 217 19.66 -5.40 -6.19
N GLN A 218 19.26 -6.05 -7.27
CA GLN A 218 20.13 -6.26 -8.43
C GLN A 218 20.19 -4.98 -9.22
N ILE A 219 21.40 -4.50 -9.52
CA ILE A 219 21.64 -3.29 -10.31
C ILE A 219 22.72 -3.54 -11.37
N SER A 220 22.75 -2.68 -12.37
CA SER A 220 23.85 -2.55 -13.32
C SER A 220 24.65 -1.30 -13.01
N VAL A 221 25.96 -1.42 -12.93
CA VAL A 221 26.88 -0.26 -12.86
C VAL A 221 27.95 -0.47 -13.92
N GLU A 222 28.01 0.41 -14.90
CA GLU A 222 28.94 0.28 -16.03
C GLU A 222 28.83 -1.10 -16.72
N LYS A 223 27.60 -1.57 -16.96
CA LYS A 223 27.25 -2.87 -17.58
C LYS A 223 27.69 -4.09 -16.76
N LYS A 224 28.04 -3.93 -15.49
CA LYS A 224 28.41 -5.02 -14.59
C LYS A 224 27.34 -5.25 -13.55
N PRO A 225 27.02 -6.53 -13.25
CA PRO A 225 26.04 -6.85 -12.23
C PRO A 225 26.58 -6.59 -10.83
N PHE A 226 25.75 -5.97 -9.99
CA PHE A 226 25.99 -5.84 -8.55
C PHE A 226 24.70 -6.08 -7.78
N LYS A 227 24.84 -6.62 -6.56
CA LYS A 227 23.78 -6.65 -5.56
C LYS A 227 24.12 -5.64 -4.47
N VAL A 228 23.18 -4.72 -4.22
CA VAL A 228 23.35 -3.69 -3.19
C VAL A 228 22.30 -3.85 -2.11
N SER A 229 22.67 -3.56 -0.87
CA SER A 229 21.77 -3.53 0.27
C SER A 229 22.16 -2.42 1.21
N ALA A 230 21.16 -1.68 1.70
CA ALA A 230 21.37 -0.71 2.77
C ALA A 230 21.66 -1.42 4.10
N LEU A 231 22.16 -0.66 5.07
CA LEU A 231 22.13 -1.08 6.46
C LEU A 231 20.84 -0.56 7.13
N LYS A 232 20.43 -1.23 8.20
CA LYS A 232 19.31 -0.84 9.07
C LYS A 232 19.79 -0.64 10.49
N TYR A 233 19.10 0.21 11.24
CA TYR A 233 19.37 0.33 12.69
C TYR A 233 18.93 -0.94 13.41
N ALA A 234 19.81 -1.51 14.23
CA ALA A 234 19.52 -2.74 14.98
C ALA A 234 18.39 -2.59 16.02
N SER A 235 18.09 -1.36 16.47
CA SER A 235 16.98 -1.07 17.39
C SER A 235 16.64 0.42 17.44
N PHE A 236 15.49 0.75 18.09
CA PHE A 236 15.09 2.13 18.35
C PHE A 236 16.19 2.96 19.05
N PHE A 237 16.83 2.43 20.10
CA PHE A 237 17.86 3.14 20.82
C PHE A 237 19.12 3.36 19.99
N LYS A 238 19.47 2.42 19.11
CA LYS A 238 20.57 2.58 18.15
C LYS A 238 20.27 3.71 17.16
N TRP A 239 19.04 3.77 16.64
CA TRP A 239 18.60 4.90 15.82
C TRP A 239 18.64 6.22 16.60
N TRP A 240 18.08 6.26 17.81
CA TRP A 240 18.03 7.49 18.62
C TRP A 240 19.41 8.10 18.84
N ASN A 241 20.41 7.26 19.15
CA ASN A 241 21.77 7.71 19.39
C ASN A 241 22.49 8.15 18.10
N ASN A 242 22.17 7.52 16.97
CA ASN A 242 22.84 7.77 15.70
C ASN A 242 22.04 8.63 14.69
N ARG A 243 20.83 9.09 15.05
CA ARG A 243 19.90 9.79 14.13
C ARG A 243 20.49 11.06 13.50
N SER A 244 21.41 11.74 14.16
CA SER A 244 22.08 12.94 13.62
C SER A 244 23.15 12.61 12.61
N LYS A 245 23.89 11.52 12.82
CA LYS A 245 24.97 11.04 11.95
C LYS A 245 24.40 10.27 10.74
N GLY A 246 23.33 9.48 10.95
CA GLY A 246 22.77 8.59 9.94
C GLY A 246 23.53 7.26 9.84
N ILE A 247 23.12 6.42 8.89
CA ILE A 247 23.76 5.13 8.57
C ILE A 247 25.02 5.39 7.73
N PRO A 248 26.21 4.94 8.15
CA PRO A 248 27.48 5.39 7.60
C PRO A 248 27.89 4.73 6.27
N GLY A 249 27.10 3.81 5.73
CA GLY A 249 27.46 3.11 4.50
C GLY A 249 26.44 2.06 4.07
N TYR A 250 26.81 1.29 3.06
CA TYR A 250 26.00 0.22 2.50
C TYR A 250 26.88 -0.96 2.04
N VAL A 251 26.24 -2.08 1.72
CA VAL A 251 26.91 -3.28 1.21
C VAL A 251 26.74 -3.35 -0.31
N LYS A 252 27.85 -3.59 -1.03
CA LYS A 252 27.89 -3.85 -2.46
C LYS A 252 28.54 -5.21 -2.68
N ILE A 253 27.92 -6.09 -3.44
CA ILE A 253 28.40 -7.44 -3.71
C ILE A 253 28.48 -7.65 -5.21
N ASN A 254 29.61 -8.16 -5.66
CA ASN A 254 29.76 -8.62 -7.03
C ASN A 254 29.29 -10.08 -7.11
N PRO A 255 28.17 -10.36 -7.83
CA PRO A 255 27.58 -11.71 -7.88
C PRO A 255 28.38 -12.69 -8.77
N VAL A 256 29.37 -12.23 -9.50
CA VAL A 256 30.27 -13.04 -10.34
C VAL A 256 31.36 -13.68 -9.48
N ASN A 257 32.11 -12.85 -8.73
CA ASN A 257 33.26 -13.30 -7.95
C ASN A 257 33.01 -13.42 -6.44
N SER A 258 31.78 -13.20 -5.99
CA SER A 258 31.33 -13.26 -4.60
C SER A 258 32.04 -12.27 -3.67
N ASN A 259 32.66 -11.21 -4.20
CA ASN A 259 33.31 -10.19 -3.40
C ASN A 259 32.27 -9.27 -2.77
N ALA A 260 32.23 -9.23 -1.43
CA ALA A 260 31.39 -8.33 -0.66
C ALA A 260 32.19 -7.15 -0.13
N GLU A 261 31.76 -5.94 -0.41
CA GLU A 261 32.39 -4.70 -0.04
C GLU A 261 31.45 -3.88 0.86
N TYR A 262 32.02 -3.23 1.87
CA TYR A 262 31.35 -2.18 2.62
C TYR A 262 31.80 -0.83 2.03
N VAL A 263 30.84 -0.10 1.50
CA VAL A 263 31.07 1.24 0.95
C VAL A 263 30.72 2.27 2.02
N ALA A 264 31.76 2.94 2.54
CA ALA A 264 31.59 4.01 3.52
C ALA A 264 31.13 5.29 2.84
N LEU A 265 30.27 6.06 3.52
CA LEU A 265 29.77 7.35 3.05
C LEU A 265 30.35 8.49 3.90
N ASP A 266 30.73 9.59 3.27
CA ASP A 266 31.17 10.81 3.96
C ASP A 266 30.06 11.39 4.86
N LYS A 267 28.80 11.29 4.42
CA LYS A 267 27.61 11.70 5.16
C LYS A 267 26.63 10.54 5.23
N GLY A 268 26.23 10.17 6.45
CA GLY A 268 25.35 9.03 6.66
C GLY A 268 23.90 9.26 6.18
N MET A 269 23.26 8.15 5.81
CA MET A 269 21.87 8.12 5.39
C MET A 269 20.95 8.27 6.60
N LYS A 270 20.09 9.28 6.60
CA LYS A 270 19.16 9.60 7.70
C LYS A 270 17.75 9.12 7.40
N TYR A 271 17.34 9.19 6.14
CA TYR A 271 16.00 8.84 5.67
C TYR A 271 16.02 7.41 5.12
N VAL A 272 15.76 6.46 6.00
CA VAL A 272 15.81 5.01 5.70
C VAL A 272 14.57 4.30 6.26
N PRO A 273 14.18 3.11 5.76
CA PRO A 273 13.01 2.38 6.25
C PRO A 273 13.08 2.09 7.76
N SER A 274 14.26 1.77 8.28
CA SER A 274 14.49 1.46 9.69
C SER A 274 14.55 2.67 10.64
N ALA A 275 14.47 3.90 10.12
CA ALA A 275 14.40 5.12 10.93
C ALA A 275 12.99 5.35 11.47
N TYR A 276 12.88 6.22 12.47
CA TYR A 276 11.63 6.50 13.15
C TYR A 276 11.13 7.92 12.89
N PHE A 277 9.84 8.15 13.18
CA PHE A 277 9.15 9.43 13.03
C PHE A 277 9.32 10.00 11.61
N ASN A 278 9.69 11.26 11.47
CA ASN A 278 9.84 11.93 10.18
C ASN A 278 11.08 11.50 9.37
N TYR A 279 11.99 10.75 9.98
CA TYR A 279 13.14 10.14 9.29
C TYR A 279 12.82 8.77 8.69
N ASN A 280 11.67 8.16 9.06
CA ASN A 280 11.23 6.95 8.37
C ASN A 280 10.95 7.28 6.90
N LEU A 281 11.66 6.59 6.00
CA LEU A 281 11.64 6.87 4.56
C LEU A 281 10.23 6.80 3.98
N GLU A 282 9.48 5.76 4.31
CA GLU A 282 8.14 5.53 3.75
C GLU A 282 7.20 6.67 4.10
N ARG A 283 7.19 7.06 5.38
CA ARG A 283 6.40 8.21 5.84
C ARG A 283 6.87 9.51 5.19
N HIS A 284 8.18 9.73 5.11
CA HIS A 284 8.76 10.94 4.53
C HIS A 284 8.34 11.10 3.06
N VAL A 285 8.48 10.05 2.26
CA VAL A 285 8.09 10.04 0.85
C VAL A 285 6.58 10.19 0.68
N GLN A 286 5.79 9.43 1.47
CA GLN A 286 4.33 9.48 1.35
C GLN A 286 3.74 10.83 1.77
N LEU A 287 4.27 11.48 2.81
CA LEU A 287 3.83 12.82 3.21
C LEU A 287 4.19 13.89 2.17
N LYS A 288 5.33 13.72 1.47
CA LYS A 288 5.74 14.63 0.37
C LYS A 288 4.91 14.42 -0.90
N TYR A 289 4.46 13.18 -1.14
CA TYR A 289 3.64 12.79 -2.30
C TYR A 289 2.35 12.07 -1.88
N PRO A 290 1.43 12.74 -1.17
CA PRO A 290 0.29 12.08 -0.51
C PRO A 290 -0.71 11.41 -1.46
N THR A 291 -0.69 11.78 -2.75
CA THR A 291 -1.59 11.21 -3.76
C THR A 291 -0.98 10.09 -4.59
N LYS A 292 0.31 9.79 -4.41
CA LYS A 292 0.99 8.72 -5.17
C LYS A 292 0.83 7.38 -4.44
N ILE A 293 0.52 6.33 -5.19
CA ILE A 293 0.53 4.95 -4.69
C ILE A 293 1.94 4.42 -4.92
N ILE A 294 2.69 4.23 -3.86
CA ILE A 294 4.07 3.74 -3.91
C ILE A 294 4.03 2.22 -3.81
N SER A 295 4.70 1.52 -4.72
CA SER A 295 4.70 0.06 -4.80
C SER A 295 5.93 -0.62 -4.18
N GLY A 296 6.93 0.15 -3.78
CA GLY A 296 8.16 -0.37 -3.17
C GLY A 296 9.18 0.72 -2.89
N TYR A 297 10.24 0.33 -2.20
CA TYR A 297 11.36 1.19 -1.81
C TYR A 297 12.66 0.42 -2.07
N ASN A 298 13.19 0.52 -3.30
CA ASN A 298 14.39 -0.21 -3.71
C ASN A 298 15.62 0.63 -3.42
N PHE A 299 16.60 0.06 -2.75
CA PHE A 299 17.88 0.69 -2.52
C PHE A 299 18.77 0.52 -3.76
N GLU A 300 19.23 1.60 -4.37
CA GLU A 300 20.11 1.60 -5.53
C GLU A 300 21.25 2.61 -5.35
N VAL A 301 22.25 2.50 -6.18
CA VAL A 301 23.33 3.48 -6.26
C VAL A 301 23.50 3.94 -7.71
N ASP A 302 23.83 5.21 -7.90
CA ASP A 302 24.16 5.72 -9.23
C ASP A 302 25.57 5.29 -9.66
N ASP A 303 25.97 5.65 -10.87
CA ASP A 303 27.28 5.31 -11.44
C ASP A 303 28.46 5.87 -10.63
N SER A 304 28.23 6.89 -9.81
CA SER A 304 29.23 7.44 -8.89
C SER A 304 29.31 6.72 -7.54
N GLY A 305 28.41 5.76 -7.27
CA GLY A 305 28.27 5.05 -6.00
C GLY A 305 27.46 5.81 -4.96
N LYS A 306 26.77 6.90 -5.32
CA LYS A 306 25.90 7.63 -4.40
C LYS A 306 24.59 6.88 -4.22
N PRO A 307 24.15 6.65 -2.94
CA PRO A 307 22.95 5.90 -2.65
C PRO A 307 21.68 6.69 -2.87
N TYR A 308 20.63 5.98 -3.30
CA TYR A 308 19.26 6.46 -3.45
C TYR A 308 18.24 5.40 -3.08
N TYR A 309 17.03 5.82 -2.72
CA TYR A 309 15.87 4.94 -2.71
C TYR A 309 15.00 5.25 -3.93
N ILE A 310 14.78 4.22 -4.74
CA ILE A 310 13.88 4.25 -5.89
C ILE A 310 12.52 3.77 -5.43
N CYS A 311 11.53 4.65 -5.54
CA CYS A 311 10.17 4.39 -5.08
C CYS A 311 9.22 4.41 -6.29
N PRO A 312 8.97 3.26 -6.96
CA PRO A 312 8.07 3.21 -8.09
C PRO A 312 6.66 3.58 -7.67
N THR A 313 5.99 4.40 -8.49
CA THR A 313 4.62 4.79 -8.29
C THR A 313 3.72 4.09 -9.30
N VAL A 314 2.56 3.64 -8.84
CA VAL A 314 1.62 2.87 -9.67
C VAL A 314 0.25 3.52 -9.71
N THR A 315 -0.51 3.15 -10.75
CA THR A 315 -1.91 3.53 -10.89
C THR A 315 -2.69 2.42 -11.59
N ALA A 316 -3.98 2.33 -11.34
CA ALA A 316 -4.85 1.46 -12.11
C ALA A 316 -5.05 2.03 -13.53
N LYS A 317 -4.98 1.17 -14.54
CA LYS A 317 -5.22 1.47 -15.97
C LYS A 317 -6.56 0.95 -16.46
N ILE A 318 -7.19 0.04 -15.73
CA ILE A 318 -8.40 -0.67 -16.13
C ILE A 318 -9.44 -0.56 -15.02
N GLY A 319 -10.53 0.17 -15.27
CA GLY A 319 -11.52 0.47 -14.24
C GLY A 319 -10.93 1.29 -13.09
N LEU A 320 -11.46 1.11 -11.88
CA LEU A 320 -11.00 1.87 -10.73
C LEU A 320 -9.77 1.25 -10.05
N PHE A 321 -9.65 -0.09 -10.04
CA PHE A 321 -8.60 -0.82 -9.29
C PHE A 321 -7.81 -1.82 -10.13
N GLY A 322 -8.22 -2.10 -11.36
CA GLY A 322 -7.64 -3.14 -12.21
C GLY A 322 -6.47 -2.66 -13.06
N GLY A 323 -5.67 -3.62 -13.56
CA GLY A 323 -4.59 -3.35 -14.47
C GLY A 323 -3.56 -2.38 -13.90
N VAL A 324 -3.06 -2.64 -12.70
CA VAL A 324 -2.05 -1.78 -12.04
C VAL A 324 -0.78 -1.75 -12.89
N ASP A 325 -0.28 -0.55 -13.15
CA ASP A 325 0.97 -0.32 -13.91
C ASP A 325 1.76 0.86 -13.35
N VAL A 326 3.05 0.88 -13.62
CA VAL A 326 3.93 1.97 -13.19
C VAL A 326 3.64 3.24 -14.00
N ASN A 327 3.59 4.38 -13.34
CA ASN A 327 3.41 5.68 -13.97
C ASN A 327 4.57 6.66 -13.74
N GLY A 328 5.58 6.24 -12.99
CA GLY A 328 6.80 6.99 -12.70
C GLY A 328 7.51 6.47 -11.46
N VAL A 329 8.57 7.14 -11.08
CA VAL A 329 9.34 6.83 -9.86
C VAL A 329 9.56 8.11 -9.05
N ILE A 330 9.66 7.96 -7.73
CA ILE A 330 10.19 8.98 -6.83
C ILE A 330 11.60 8.54 -6.46
N ILE A 331 12.59 9.36 -6.77
CA ILE A 331 13.99 9.13 -6.38
C ILE A 331 14.25 9.96 -5.14
N CYS A 332 14.67 9.29 -4.06
CA CYS A 332 14.90 9.91 -2.76
C CYS A 332 16.36 9.78 -2.37
N ASP A 333 17.03 10.91 -2.10
CA ASP A 333 18.37 10.94 -1.51
C ASP A 333 18.26 10.65 0.00
N PRO A 334 18.75 9.51 0.49
CA PRO A 334 18.58 9.15 1.91
C PRO A 334 19.45 9.99 2.86
N VAL A 335 20.42 10.74 2.35
CA VAL A 335 21.30 11.61 3.15
C VAL A 335 20.60 12.94 3.43
N SER A 336 20.09 13.60 2.38
CA SER A 336 19.42 14.92 2.49
C SER A 336 17.93 14.83 2.77
N GLY A 337 17.26 13.76 2.35
CA GLY A 337 15.80 13.63 2.34
C GLY A 337 15.14 14.30 1.12
N ASP A 338 15.93 14.74 0.14
CA ASP A 338 15.38 15.29 -1.08
C ASP A 338 14.78 14.18 -1.93
N CYS A 339 13.50 14.32 -2.25
CA CYS A 339 12.80 13.37 -3.11
C CYS A 339 12.23 14.11 -4.32
N ARG A 340 12.42 13.54 -5.52
CA ARG A 340 11.93 14.09 -6.78
C ARG A 340 11.17 13.03 -7.57
N TYR A 341 10.02 13.41 -8.09
CA TYR A 341 9.21 12.57 -8.96
C TYR A 341 9.67 12.69 -10.41
N TYR A 342 9.79 11.54 -11.08
CA TYR A 342 10.06 11.41 -12.51
C TYR A 342 8.93 10.60 -13.15
N GLY A 343 8.32 11.16 -14.20
CA GLY A 343 7.39 10.39 -15.05
C GLY A 343 8.12 9.32 -15.85
N ILE A 344 7.41 8.30 -16.30
CA ILE A 344 7.97 7.10 -16.92
C ILE A 344 8.95 7.36 -18.08
N ASN A 345 8.76 8.45 -18.83
CA ASN A 345 9.60 8.80 -19.98
C ASN A 345 10.83 9.64 -19.61
N ASN A 346 10.98 10.05 -18.35
CA ASN A 346 12.04 10.97 -17.91
C ASN A 346 12.86 10.36 -16.76
N ILE A 347 12.80 9.06 -16.56
CA ILE A 347 13.56 8.36 -15.53
C ILE A 347 15.03 8.32 -15.96
N PRO A 348 15.97 8.67 -15.07
CA PRO A 348 17.41 8.58 -15.36
C PRO A 348 17.83 7.16 -15.76
N SER A 349 18.83 7.05 -16.65
CA SER A 349 19.26 5.77 -17.22
C SER A 349 19.91 4.81 -16.21
N TRP A 350 20.48 5.34 -15.12
CA TRP A 350 21.10 4.54 -14.07
C TRP A 350 20.08 3.86 -13.12
N VAL A 351 18.77 4.20 -13.24
CA VAL A 351 17.72 3.59 -12.42
C VAL A 351 17.31 2.27 -13.05
N ASP A 352 17.52 1.18 -12.34
CA ASP A 352 17.24 -0.18 -12.82
C ASP A 352 15.83 -0.68 -12.46
N ASN A 353 15.42 -0.47 -11.21
CA ASN A 353 14.20 -1.10 -10.66
C ASN A 353 12.99 -0.17 -10.73
N VAL A 354 12.50 0.10 -11.92
CA VAL A 354 11.26 0.83 -12.20
C VAL A 354 10.05 -0.10 -12.11
N TYR A 355 10.17 -1.29 -12.70
CA TYR A 355 9.15 -2.33 -12.65
C TYR A 355 9.64 -3.47 -11.74
N ASN A 356 8.90 -3.73 -10.67
CA ASN A 356 9.17 -4.90 -9.83
C ASN A 356 8.97 -6.19 -10.64
N GLY A 357 9.83 -7.19 -10.42
CA GLY A 357 9.76 -8.48 -11.11
C GLY A 357 8.38 -9.13 -11.05
N HIS A 358 7.76 -9.20 -9.87
CA HIS A 358 6.40 -9.77 -9.73
C HIS A 358 5.31 -8.98 -10.49
N LEU A 359 5.49 -7.67 -10.68
CA LEU A 359 4.56 -6.90 -11.53
C LEU A 359 4.74 -7.30 -13.01
N LEU A 360 5.97 -7.49 -13.45
CA LEU A 360 6.26 -7.95 -14.83
C LEU A 360 5.70 -9.34 -15.07
N GLU A 361 5.91 -10.30 -14.17
CA GLU A 361 5.29 -11.63 -14.21
C GLU A 361 3.76 -11.54 -14.27
N LYS A 362 3.15 -10.75 -13.42
CA LYS A 362 1.71 -10.54 -13.41
C LYS A 362 1.19 -9.97 -14.72
N LYS A 363 1.93 -9.04 -15.34
CA LYS A 363 1.60 -8.49 -16.67
C LYS A 363 1.76 -9.56 -17.74
N TYR A 364 2.81 -10.38 -17.67
CA TYR A 364 2.99 -11.50 -18.59
C TYR A 364 1.87 -12.54 -18.45
N ASN A 365 1.48 -12.88 -17.23
CA ASN A 365 0.38 -13.81 -16.96
C ASN A 365 -0.96 -13.27 -17.47
N TRP A 366 -1.21 -11.98 -17.39
CA TRP A 366 -2.37 -11.37 -18.05
C TRP A 366 -2.30 -11.53 -19.58
N TYR A 367 -1.13 -11.31 -20.18
CA TYR A 367 -0.91 -11.55 -21.61
C TYR A 367 -1.12 -13.02 -21.94
N GLY A 368 -0.46 -13.94 -21.28
CA GLY A 368 -0.47 -15.36 -21.61
C GLY A 368 -1.81 -16.06 -21.37
N VAL A 369 -2.56 -15.63 -20.35
CA VAL A 369 -3.82 -16.29 -19.96
C VAL A 369 -5.04 -15.64 -20.61
N LEU A 370 -5.04 -14.31 -20.83
CA LEU A 370 -6.23 -13.57 -21.26
C LEU A 370 -6.24 -13.14 -22.73
N SER A 371 -5.22 -13.48 -23.51
CA SER A 371 -5.13 -13.11 -24.94
C SER A 371 -6.30 -13.61 -25.76
N ASP A 372 -6.77 -14.83 -25.51
CA ASP A 372 -7.91 -15.46 -26.19
C ASP A 372 -9.23 -15.30 -25.41
N GLY A 373 -9.29 -14.33 -24.51
CA GLY A 373 -10.48 -13.93 -23.77
C GLY A 373 -10.67 -14.66 -22.45
N TYR A 374 -11.55 -14.09 -21.62
CA TYR A 374 -11.79 -14.59 -20.26
C TYR A 374 -12.40 -15.99 -20.23
N ILE A 375 -13.36 -16.28 -21.10
CA ILE A 375 -14.05 -17.60 -21.13
C ILE A 375 -13.04 -18.70 -21.46
N ASN A 376 -12.15 -18.48 -22.44
CA ASN A 376 -11.09 -19.43 -22.75
C ASN A 376 -10.16 -19.64 -21.55
N SER A 377 -9.82 -18.59 -20.81
CA SER A 377 -8.91 -18.69 -19.65
C SER A 377 -9.47 -19.53 -18.49
N VAL A 378 -10.80 -19.69 -18.40
CA VAL A 378 -11.46 -20.43 -17.33
C VAL A 378 -11.89 -21.84 -17.76
N ILE A 379 -12.42 -21.98 -18.98
CA ILE A 379 -13.05 -23.23 -19.44
C ILE A 379 -12.15 -24.01 -20.40
N GLY A 380 -11.71 -23.37 -21.49
CA GLY A 380 -10.98 -24.06 -22.57
C GLY A 380 -9.48 -24.14 -22.36
N GLN A 381 -8.90 -23.12 -21.76
CA GLN A 381 -7.48 -22.94 -21.49
C GLN A 381 -6.55 -23.21 -22.69
N LYS A 382 -7.11 -23.22 -23.90
CA LYS A 382 -6.36 -23.48 -25.13
C LYS A 382 -5.36 -22.35 -25.38
N GLY A 383 -4.07 -22.69 -25.49
CA GLY A 383 -3.00 -21.73 -25.73
C GLY A 383 -2.68 -20.83 -24.52
N CYS A 384 -3.35 -21.03 -23.38
CA CYS A 384 -3.05 -20.32 -22.16
C CYS A 384 -1.68 -20.74 -21.60
N LYS A 385 -0.88 -19.74 -21.23
CA LYS A 385 0.47 -19.90 -20.68
C LYS A 385 0.73 -18.91 -19.57
N GLN A 386 1.61 -19.28 -18.66
CA GLN A 386 1.99 -18.44 -17.52
C GLN A 386 3.47 -18.62 -17.19
N THR A 387 4.02 -17.71 -16.42
CA THR A 387 5.37 -17.84 -15.86
C THR A 387 5.41 -18.98 -14.86
N THR A 388 6.60 -19.55 -14.66
CA THR A 388 6.93 -20.35 -13.47
C THR A 388 6.95 -19.46 -12.22
N ASP A 389 7.11 -20.06 -11.03
CA ASP A 389 6.87 -19.39 -9.74
C ASP A 389 8.02 -18.47 -9.27
N ASP A 390 9.17 -18.45 -9.97
CA ASP A 390 10.35 -17.67 -9.59
C ASP A 390 11.06 -17.09 -10.83
N PHE A 391 11.99 -16.17 -10.61
CA PHE A 391 12.75 -15.56 -11.69
C PHE A 391 14.20 -15.26 -11.27
N GLY A 392 15.10 -15.33 -12.24
CA GLY A 392 16.48 -14.88 -12.10
C GLY A 392 16.72 -13.51 -12.73
N TYR A 393 17.93 -13.00 -12.56
CA TYR A 393 18.34 -11.71 -13.09
C TYR A 393 19.49 -11.86 -14.09
N LYS A 394 19.44 -11.07 -15.15
CA LYS A 394 20.52 -10.96 -16.15
C LYS A 394 20.73 -9.48 -16.50
N ILE A 395 21.99 -9.08 -16.70
CA ILE A 395 22.30 -7.77 -17.24
C ILE A 395 22.43 -7.91 -18.76
N ILE A 396 21.67 -7.11 -19.48
CA ILE A 396 21.74 -7.03 -20.94
C ILE A 396 21.85 -5.54 -21.31
N GLY A 397 22.95 -5.17 -21.96
CA GLY A 397 23.32 -3.78 -22.14
C GLY A 397 23.71 -3.17 -20.78
N ASP A 398 22.97 -2.17 -20.35
CA ASP A 398 23.12 -1.54 -19.03
C ASP A 398 21.83 -1.63 -18.21
N ASP A 399 20.96 -2.59 -18.53
CA ASP A 399 19.67 -2.78 -17.88
C ASP A 399 19.60 -4.12 -17.15
N VAL A 400 18.88 -4.13 -16.05
CA VAL A 400 18.51 -5.36 -15.34
C VAL A 400 17.28 -5.97 -15.99
N TRP A 401 17.42 -7.20 -16.42
CA TRP A 401 16.32 -8.03 -16.94
C TRP A 401 16.03 -9.16 -15.98
N ILE A 402 14.75 -9.42 -15.76
CA ILE A 402 14.34 -10.71 -15.18
C ILE A 402 14.12 -11.72 -16.29
N TYR A 403 14.40 -12.99 -16.00
CA TYR A 403 14.05 -14.12 -16.86
C TYR A 403 13.37 -15.20 -16.04
N THR A 404 12.37 -15.85 -16.65
CA THR A 404 11.61 -16.93 -16.00
C THR A 404 11.11 -17.89 -17.08
N GLY A 405 10.93 -19.15 -16.72
CA GLY A 405 10.29 -20.13 -17.56
C GLY A 405 8.84 -19.79 -17.84
N VAL A 406 8.33 -20.34 -18.92
CA VAL A 406 6.94 -20.25 -19.31
C VAL A 406 6.38 -21.66 -19.47
N THR A 407 5.32 -21.95 -18.76
CA THR A 407 4.63 -23.25 -18.78
C THR A 407 3.17 -23.11 -19.21
N SER A 408 2.48 -24.20 -19.44
CA SER A 408 1.03 -24.20 -19.60
C SER A 408 0.35 -23.90 -18.26
N VAL A 409 -0.90 -23.46 -18.27
CA VAL A 409 -1.66 -23.17 -17.03
C VAL A 409 -1.99 -24.45 -16.23
N ASN A 410 -1.74 -25.63 -16.78
CA ASN A 410 -1.97 -26.93 -16.11
C ASN A 410 -0.80 -27.35 -15.20
N GLY A 411 0.26 -26.54 -15.08
CA GLY A 411 1.35 -26.77 -14.14
C GLY A 411 2.27 -27.95 -14.53
N ASP A 412 2.64 -28.04 -15.80
CA ASP A 412 3.60 -29.05 -16.26
C ASP A 412 4.99 -28.77 -15.68
N GLN A 413 5.75 -29.82 -15.37
CA GLN A 413 7.17 -29.73 -14.95
C GLN A 413 8.12 -29.38 -16.10
N SER A 414 7.56 -28.92 -17.23
CA SER A 414 8.27 -28.59 -18.47
C SER A 414 7.97 -27.19 -18.90
N ASN A 415 9.00 -26.45 -19.29
CA ASN A 415 8.87 -25.17 -19.95
C ASN A 415 8.57 -25.32 -21.42
N ILE A 416 7.64 -24.52 -21.94
CA ILE A 416 7.35 -24.34 -23.36
C ILE A 416 8.10 -23.15 -23.97
N GLY A 417 8.81 -22.41 -23.14
CA GLY A 417 9.62 -21.26 -23.50
C GLY A 417 10.15 -20.52 -22.29
N PHE A 418 10.82 -19.41 -22.55
CA PHE A 418 11.31 -18.46 -21.56
C PHE A 418 10.84 -17.06 -21.93
N VAL A 419 10.66 -16.22 -20.92
CA VAL A 419 10.43 -14.79 -21.12
C VAL A 419 11.48 -13.99 -20.36
N MET A 420 12.05 -13.01 -21.04
CA MET A 420 12.91 -12.00 -20.43
C MET A 420 12.17 -10.66 -20.43
N MET A 421 12.22 -9.95 -19.30
CA MET A 421 11.51 -8.70 -19.12
C MET A 421 12.42 -7.66 -18.48
N ASN A 422 12.54 -6.51 -19.13
CA ASN A 422 13.38 -5.41 -18.71
C ASN A 422 12.72 -4.65 -17.54
N GLN A 423 13.41 -4.52 -16.41
CA GLN A 423 12.87 -3.86 -15.21
C GLN A 423 12.80 -2.33 -15.33
N ARG A 424 13.53 -1.71 -16.26
CA ARG A 424 13.45 -0.27 -16.49
C ARG A 424 12.38 0.12 -17.51
N THR A 425 12.25 -0.65 -18.61
CA THR A 425 11.40 -0.28 -19.76
C THR A 425 10.10 -1.09 -19.86
N SER A 426 9.98 -2.23 -19.14
CA SER A 426 8.91 -3.22 -19.32
C SER A 426 8.91 -3.86 -20.72
N GLU A 427 10.03 -3.83 -21.47
CA GLU A 427 10.18 -4.61 -22.70
C GLU A 427 10.13 -6.10 -22.35
N ALA A 428 9.44 -6.91 -23.19
CA ALA A 428 9.32 -8.34 -22.97
C ALA A 428 9.66 -9.13 -24.23
N LYS A 429 10.61 -10.06 -24.09
CA LYS A 429 11.09 -10.96 -25.14
C LYS A 429 10.74 -12.40 -24.78
N TYR A 430 10.00 -13.08 -25.63
CA TYR A 430 9.67 -14.49 -25.48
C TYR A 430 10.53 -15.35 -26.42
N TYR A 431 11.08 -16.42 -25.88
CA TYR A 431 11.89 -17.41 -26.62
C TYR A 431 11.18 -18.75 -26.53
N LYS A 432 10.88 -19.34 -27.70
CA LYS A 432 10.27 -20.66 -27.78
C LYS A 432 11.35 -21.73 -27.61
N VAL A 433 11.56 -22.17 -26.40
CA VAL A 433 12.57 -23.17 -26.02
C VAL A 433 11.94 -24.13 -25.03
N SER A 434 11.88 -25.41 -25.39
CA SER A 434 11.40 -26.46 -24.50
C SER A 434 12.52 -26.92 -23.58
N GLY A 435 12.21 -27.14 -22.29
CA GLY A 435 13.20 -27.62 -21.32
C GLY A 435 12.54 -28.03 -20.01
N ALA A 436 13.35 -28.40 -19.04
CA ALA A 436 12.89 -28.61 -17.67
C ALA A 436 12.49 -27.25 -17.03
N GLU A 437 11.54 -27.28 -16.13
CA GLU A 437 11.21 -26.15 -15.27
C GLU A 437 12.38 -25.95 -14.27
N GLU A 438 12.59 -24.70 -13.82
CA GLU A 438 13.77 -24.32 -13.01
C GLU A 438 13.91 -25.13 -11.74
N HIS A 439 12.83 -25.33 -10.97
CA HIS A 439 12.88 -26.12 -9.74
C HIS A 439 13.10 -27.61 -9.99
N SER A 440 12.61 -28.11 -11.13
CA SER A 440 12.90 -29.51 -11.57
C SER A 440 14.38 -29.66 -11.89
N ALA A 441 14.99 -28.68 -12.58
CA ALA A 441 16.42 -28.69 -12.88
C ALA A 441 17.27 -28.58 -11.59
N MET A 442 16.87 -27.70 -10.65
CA MET A 442 17.53 -27.60 -9.33
C MET A 442 17.44 -28.89 -8.55
N SER A 443 16.27 -29.53 -8.51
CA SER A 443 16.06 -30.79 -7.81
C SER A 443 16.88 -31.93 -8.41
N ALA A 444 17.01 -31.98 -9.74
CA ALA A 444 17.86 -32.94 -10.42
C ALA A 444 19.34 -32.75 -10.05
N ALA A 445 19.83 -31.50 -10.08
CA ALA A 445 21.21 -31.19 -9.71
C ALA A 445 21.51 -31.51 -8.23
N GLU A 446 20.56 -31.24 -7.32
CA GLU A 446 20.68 -31.60 -5.90
C GLU A 446 20.67 -33.12 -5.68
N GLY A 447 19.88 -33.85 -6.51
CA GLY A 447 19.80 -35.33 -6.47
C GLY A 447 21.11 -36.01 -6.80
N GLU A 448 21.90 -35.50 -7.76
CA GLU A 448 23.21 -36.04 -8.13
C GLU A 448 24.26 -35.93 -7.02
N VAL A 449 24.07 -35.02 -6.04
CA VAL A 449 24.98 -34.77 -4.93
C VAL A 449 24.30 -34.91 -3.57
N GLN A 450 23.27 -35.73 -3.49
CA GLN A 450 22.38 -35.84 -2.32
C GLN A 450 23.16 -36.12 -1.02
N GLU A 451 24.18 -36.94 -1.06
CA GLU A 451 25.04 -37.30 0.07
C GLU A 451 25.84 -36.10 0.64
N LYS A 452 26.05 -35.07 -0.15
CA LYS A 452 26.77 -33.85 0.25
C LYS A 452 25.83 -32.81 0.91
N GLY A 453 24.52 -32.93 0.72
CA GLY A 453 23.55 -31.99 1.26
C GLY A 453 23.67 -30.58 0.66
N TYR A 454 24.24 -30.47 -0.55
CA TYR A 454 24.37 -29.18 -1.23
C TYR A 454 23.03 -28.71 -1.77
N LYS A 455 22.86 -27.37 -1.83
CA LYS A 455 21.67 -26.71 -2.37
C LYS A 455 21.99 -25.95 -3.65
N ALA A 456 21.13 -26.14 -4.68
CA ALA A 456 21.25 -25.42 -5.92
C ALA A 456 20.83 -23.94 -5.76
N SER A 457 21.52 -23.05 -6.45
CA SER A 457 21.01 -21.71 -6.70
C SER A 457 19.95 -21.74 -7.80
N PHE A 458 19.12 -20.70 -7.89
CA PHE A 458 18.27 -20.51 -9.07
C PHE A 458 19.14 -20.53 -10.34
N PRO A 459 18.78 -21.29 -11.38
CA PRO A 459 19.62 -21.47 -12.55
C PRO A 459 19.70 -20.19 -13.39
N SER A 460 20.88 -19.88 -13.90
CA SER A 460 21.05 -18.84 -14.93
C SER A 460 20.88 -19.44 -16.32
N LEU A 461 20.10 -18.77 -17.17
CA LEU A 461 19.92 -19.17 -18.56
C LEU A 461 21.01 -18.57 -19.43
N ILE A 462 21.81 -19.42 -20.05
CA ILE A 462 22.94 -19.04 -20.92
C ILE A 462 22.80 -19.67 -22.31
N ASN A 463 23.51 -19.11 -23.27
CA ASN A 463 23.64 -19.64 -24.62
C ASN A 463 24.99 -20.36 -24.75
N VAL A 464 24.96 -21.66 -24.97
CA VAL A 464 26.14 -22.48 -25.21
C VAL A 464 26.03 -23.05 -26.62
N ALA A 465 26.83 -22.54 -27.55
CA ALA A 465 26.82 -22.96 -28.95
C ALA A 465 25.41 -22.93 -29.60
N GLY A 466 24.63 -21.91 -29.31
CA GLY A 466 23.24 -21.79 -29.81
C GLY A 466 22.20 -22.58 -29.02
N VAL A 467 22.61 -23.36 -28.01
CA VAL A 467 21.71 -24.18 -27.18
C VAL A 467 21.41 -23.46 -25.85
N PRO A 468 20.12 -23.21 -25.54
CA PRO A 468 19.73 -22.70 -24.22
C PRO A 468 20.09 -23.69 -23.13
N THR A 469 20.92 -23.25 -22.20
CA THR A 469 21.49 -24.11 -21.15
C THR A 469 21.30 -23.46 -19.80
N TYR A 470 20.85 -24.24 -18.82
CA TYR A 470 20.88 -23.81 -17.42
C TYR A 470 22.28 -24.02 -16.84
N ILE A 471 22.76 -23.03 -16.11
CA ILE A 471 23.90 -23.16 -15.22
C ILE A 471 23.53 -22.72 -13.82
N MET A 472 23.91 -23.51 -12.82
CA MET A 472 23.66 -23.22 -11.42
C MET A 472 24.86 -23.60 -10.54
N VAL A 473 24.96 -23.00 -9.37
CA VAL A 473 25.94 -23.38 -8.37
C VAL A 473 25.29 -24.26 -7.31
N LEU A 474 26.02 -25.29 -6.88
CA LEU A 474 25.71 -26.10 -5.73
C LEU A 474 26.55 -25.64 -4.57
N LYS A 475 25.90 -25.26 -3.47
CA LYS A 475 26.53 -24.60 -2.30
C LYS A 475 26.24 -25.36 -1.02
N ASP A 476 27.18 -25.26 -0.09
CA ASP A 476 27.03 -25.77 1.26
C ASP A 476 26.11 -24.88 2.12
N ALA A 477 25.80 -25.30 3.34
CA ALA A 477 25.00 -24.55 4.29
C ALA A 477 25.61 -23.17 4.66
N GLY A 478 26.88 -22.96 4.40
CA GLY A 478 27.57 -21.67 4.57
C GLY A 478 27.47 -20.75 3.36
N GLY A 479 26.76 -21.17 2.29
CA GLY A 479 26.63 -20.40 1.04
C GLY A 479 27.88 -20.42 0.16
N LEU A 480 28.84 -21.28 0.46
CA LEU A 480 30.06 -21.40 -0.36
C LEU A 480 29.80 -22.32 -1.55
N VAL A 481 30.16 -21.85 -2.74
CA VAL A 481 30.09 -22.64 -3.97
C VAL A 481 31.04 -23.82 -3.87
N LYS A 482 30.52 -25.02 -4.17
CA LYS A 482 31.25 -26.27 -4.16
C LYS A 482 31.35 -26.90 -5.54
N MET A 483 30.29 -26.76 -6.33
CA MET A 483 30.21 -27.36 -7.67
C MET A 483 29.37 -26.46 -8.58
N TYR A 484 29.51 -26.68 -9.86
CA TYR A 484 28.61 -26.15 -10.90
C TYR A 484 27.85 -27.32 -11.52
N ALA A 485 26.56 -27.10 -11.81
CA ALA A 485 25.72 -27.98 -12.59
C ALA A 485 25.23 -27.28 -13.86
N MET A 486 25.25 -28.00 -14.96
CA MET A 486 24.77 -27.53 -16.26
C MET A 486 23.79 -28.55 -16.84
#